data_de41c13d56529681a9fad0558243b4ec
#
_entry.id   de41c13d56529681a9fad0558243b4ec
#
_cell.length_a   1.000
_cell.length_b   1.000
_cell.length_c   1.000
_cell.angle_alpha   90.00
_cell.angle_beta   90.00
_cell.angle_gamma   90.00
#
_symmetry.space_group_name_H-M   'P 1'
#
loop_
_entity.id
_entity.type
_entity.pdbx_description
1 polymer ?
#
loop_
_entity_poly.entity_id
_entity_poly.type
_entity_poly.pdbx_seq_one_letter_code
_entity_poly.pdbx_strand_id
1 'polypeptide(L)'
;RRSSDLESEKLTQVDKELFEKLLSQMKDDGTLSSSLLELSELLEKHYEEKVIVLIDEYDVPLAKANENGYYDEMVLLIRNLFENVLKTNHSLKFAVLTGCLRVAKESIFTGLNNFKVYSITDVDFDENFGFTDDEVKELLHYYGQDTHYETIKEWYDGYRFGNVDVYCPWDVINYCSDHIANQECAPKNYWVNTSGNDVIHRFINSIYEPQKLTKLELEHLVNGGSVQKEISQEMTYKELYSSIDNLWSTLFMTGYLTSRSNTDGNRYDLVIPNREIRNIITEHILKLFKIGRAS
;
A
#
# COMPACT_ATOMS: atom_id res chain seq x y z
N ARG A 1 9.42 -4.40 -24.36
CA ARG A 1 9.49 -5.85 -24.55
C ARG A 1 9.70 -6.21 -26.00
N ARG A 2 10.46 -7.26 -26.30
CA ARG A 2 11.21 -7.36 -27.54
C ARG A 2 10.31 -7.94 -28.64
N SER A 3 10.25 -7.28 -29.80
CA SER A 3 9.70 -7.83 -31.03
C SER A 3 10.28 -9.23 -31.40
N SER A 4 11.41 -9.62 -30.77
CA SER A 4 12.01 -10.96 -30.88
C SER A 4 11.13 -12.11 -30.37
N ASP A 5 10.13 -11.84 -29.50
CA ASP A 5 9.27 -12.90 -28.98
C ASP A 5 8.26 -13.38 -30.04
N LEU A 6 7.92 -12.53 -31.02
CA LEU A 6 7.10 -12.90 -32.20
C LEU A 6 7.85 -13.77 -33.21
N GLU A 7 9.19 -13.76 -33.18
CA GLU A 7 10.03 -14.57 -34.06
C GLU A 7 10.28 -15.98 -33.53
N SER A 8 9.68 -16.33 -32.38
CA SER A 8 9.84 -17.65 -31.78
C SER A 8 9.32 -18.75 -32.69
N GLU A 9 10.18 -19.73 -32.95
CA GLU A 9 9.83 -20.95 -33.73
C GLU A 9 8.92 -21.90 -32.94
N LYS A 10 8.84 -21.75 -31.61
CA LYS A 10 8.01 -22.55 -30.73
C LYS A 10 6.54 -22.09 -30.71
N LEU A 11 6.25 -20.87 -31.15
CA LEU A 11 4.90 -20.33 -31.26
C LEU A 11 4.29 -20.64 -32.62
N THR A 12 3.08 -21.17 -32.60
CA THR A 12 2.29 -21.40 -33.82
C THR A 12 1.81 -20.08 -34.41
N GLN A 13 1.31 -20.10 -35.65
CA GLN A 13 0.73 -18.91 -36.27
C GLN A 13 -0.46 -18.38 -35.46
N VAL A 14 -1.29 -19.25 -34.88
CA VAL A 14 -2.42 -18.90 -34.01
C VAL A 14 -1.94 -18.17 -32.73
N ASP A 15 -0.85 -18.66 -32.12
CA ASP A 15 -0.24 -18.03 -30.93
C ASP A 15 0.25 -16.61 -31.26
N LYS A 16 0.84 -16.41 -32.43
CA LYS A 16 1.31 -15.10 -32.89
C LYS A 16 0.16 -14.12 -33.15
N GLU A 17 -0.92 -14.58 -33.78
CA GLU A 17 -2.15 -13.79 -33.99
C GLU A 17 -2.80 -13.40 -32.66
N LEU A 18 -2.82 -14.31 -31.69
CA LEU A 18 -3.31 -14.04 -30.35
C LEU A 18 -2.46 -12.95 -29.66
N PHE A 19 -1.14 -13.05 -29.75
CA PHE A 19 -0.22 -12.05 -29.19
C PHE A 19 -0.40 -10.68 -29.85
N GLU A 20 -0.57 -10.63 -31.18
CA GLU A 20 -0.88 -9.39 -31.90
C GLU A 20 -2.21 -8.78 -31.45
N LYS A 21 -3.23 -9.60 -31.19
CA LYS A 21 -4.50 -9.15 -30.63
C LYS A 21 -4.30 -8.53 -29.23
N LEU A 22 -3.47 -9.15 -28.37
CA LEU A 22 -3.13 -8.59 -27.04
C LEU A 22 -2.39 -7.25 -27.14
N LEU A 23 -1.60 -7.03 -28.20
CA LEU A 23 -0.91 -5.77 -28.45
C LEU A 23 -1.81 -4.70 -29.04
N SER A 24 -2.95 -5.04 -29.62
CA SER A 24 -3.87 -4.08 -30.24
C SER A 24 -4.38 -3.08 -29.21
N GLN A 25 -4.64 -1.84 -29.64
CA GLN A 25 -5.18 -0.79 -28.77
C GLN A 25 -6.70 -0.93 -28.50
N MET A 26 -7.42 -1.64 -29.38
CA MET A 26 -8.84 -1.92 -29.24
C MET A 26 -9.04 -3.27 -28.57
N LYS A 27 -9.44 -3.28 -27.31
CA LYS A 27 -9.69 -4.49 -26.53
C LYS A 27 -11.09 -4.44 -25.94
N ASP A 28 -11.83 -5.51 -26.15
CA ASP A 28 -13.06 -5.76 -25.41
C ASP A 28 -12.73 -6.32 -24.01
N ASP A 29 -13.72 -6.29 -23.10
CA ASP A 29 -13.56 -6.73 -21.71
C ASP A 29 -13.19 -8.22 -21.63
N GLY A 30 -13.61 -9.05 -22.56
CA GLY A 30 -13.24 -10.46 -22.63
C GLY A 30 -11.74 -10.62 -22.90
N THR A 31 -11.21 -9.92 -23.90
CA THR A 31 -9.78 -9.90 -24.21
C THR A 31 -8.95 -9.35 -23.07
N LEU A 32 -9.41 -8.30 -22.38
CA LEU A 32 -8.71 -7.77 -21.21
C LEU A 32 -8.70 -8.77 -20.06
N SER A 33 -9.83 -9.41 -19.79
CA SER A 33 -9.96 -10.39 -18.69
C SER A 33 -9.11 -11.65 -18.89
N SER A 34 -8.87 -12.09 -20.14
CA SER A 34 -8.04 -13.27 -20.45
C SER A 34 -6.57 -12.94 -20.69
N SER A 35 -6.22 -11.66 -20.79
CA SER A 35 -4.90 -11.21 -21.30
C SER A 35 -3.70 -11.79 -20.53
N LEU A 36 -3.75 -11.84 -19.20
CA LEU A 36 -2.65 -12.37 -18.38
C LEU A 36 -2.56 -13.91 -18.46
N LEU A 37 -3.70 -14.60 -18.59
CA LEU A 37 -3.73 -16.04 -18.82
C LEU A 37 -3.07 -16.37 -20.17
N GLU A 38 -3.56 -15.74 -21.24
CA GLU A 38 -3.03 -15.95 -22.61
C GLU A 38 -1.53 -15.62 -22.70
N LEU A 39 -1.10 -14.51 -22.07
CA LEU A 39 0.33 -14.17 -21.99
C LEU A 39 1.13 -15.24 -21.23
N SER A 40 0.59 -15.78 -20.13
CA SER A 40 1.27 -16.84 -19.36
C SER A 40 1.46 -18.11 -20.18
N GLU A 41 0.45 -18.51 -20.95
CA GLU A 41 0.51 -19.67 -21.82
C GLU A 41 1.54 -19.48 -22.95
N LEU A 42 1.58 -18.31 -23.58
CA LEU A 42 2.55 -17.99 -24.62
C LEU A 42 4.00 -17.97 -24.09
N LEU A 43 4.19 -17.43 -22.87
CA LEU A 43 5.51 -17.42 -22.22
C LEU A 43 5.97 -18.83 -21.86
N GLU A 44 5.09 -19.70 -21.32
CA GLU A 44 5.42 -21.09 -21.05
C GLU A 44 5.80 -21.84 -22.34
N LYS A 45 5.04 -21.68 -23.42
CA LYS A 45 5.37 -22.30 -24.71
C LYS A 45 6.73 -21.84 -25.23
N HIS A 46 7.07 -20.55 -25.10
CA HIS A 46 8.32 -20.00 -25.58
C HIS A 46 9.53 -20.43 -24.75
N TYR A 47 9.43 -20.27 -23.41
CA TYR A 47 10.55 -20.52 -22.48
C TYR A 47 10.59 -21.95 -21.94
N GLU A 48 9.55 -22.74 -22.10
CA GLU A 48 9.39 -24.10 -21.54
C GLU A 48 9.45 -24.13 -20.00
N GLU A 49 9.11 -23.00 -19.38
CA GLU A 49 9.13 -22.78 -17.94
C GLU A 49 7.81 -22.18 -17.46
N LYS A 50 7.37 -22.58 -16.26
CA LYS A 50 6.18 -22.01 -15.61
C LYS A 50 6.40 -20.53 -15.28
N VAL A 51 5.32 -19.75 -15.38
CA VAL A 51 5.31 -18.29 -15.20
C VAL A 51 5.13 -17.93 -13.74
N ILE A 52 5.85 -16.91 -13.30
CA ILE A 52 5.63 -16.22 -12.04
C ILE A 52 4.88 -14.92 -12.34
N VAL A 53 3.75 -14.68 -11.65
CA VAL A 53 2.96 -13.46 -11.82
C VAL A 53 3.15 -12.58 -10.59
N LEU A 54 3.66 -11.36 -10.81
CA LEU A 54 3.85 -10.34 -9.79
C LEU A 54 2.96 -9.16 -10.11
N ILE A 55 2.04 -8.82 -9.21
CA ILE A 55 1.12 -7.69 -9.35
C ILE A 55 1.33 -6.77 -8.16
N ASP A 56 1.87 -5.59 -8.43
CA ASP A 56 2.06 -4.55 -7.44
C ASP A 56 0.89 -3.57 -7.46
N GLU A 57 0.49 -3.08 -6.29
CA GLU A 57 -0.60 -2.10 -6.11
C GLU A 57 -1.91 -2.53 -6.80
N TYR A 58 -2.35 -3.78 -6.60
CA TYR A 58 -3.56 -4.34 -7.25
C TYR A 58 -4.83 -3.54 -6.97
N ASP A 59 -4.84 -2.75 -5.92
CA ASP A 59 -5.98 -1.96 -5.44
C ASP A 59 -6.03 -0.53 -6.00
N VAL A 60 -4.94 -0.01 -6.57
CA VAL A 60 -4.90 1.35 -7.16
C VAL A 60 -5.95 1.57 -8.26
N PRO A 61 -6.20 0.65 -9.20
CA PRO A 61 -7.26 0.82 -10.18
C PRO A 61 -8.65 0.95 -9.56
N LEU A 62 -8.89 0.27 -8.43
CA LEU A 62 -10.15 0.32 -7.69
C LEU A 62 -10.34 1.66 -6.99
N ALA A 63 -9.27 2.18 -6.37
CA ALA A 63 -9.28 3.51 -5.77
C ALA A 63 -9.68 4.57 -6.79
N LYS A 64 -9.00 4.58 -7.95
CA LYS A 64 -9.29 5.51 -9.04
C LYS A 64 -10.70 5.34 -9.63
N ALA A 65 -11.16 4.11 -9.75
CA ALA A 65 -12.52 3.84 -10.23
C ALA A 65 -13.58 4.34 -9.26
N ASN A 66 -13.34 4.22 -7.95
CA ASN A 66 -14.23 4.76 -6.91
C ASN A 66 -14.30 6.30 -6.96
N GLU A 67 -13.18 6.97 -7.18
CA GLU A 67 -13.13 8.44 -7.34
C GLU A 67 -13.87 8.92 -8.60
N ASN A 68 -13.83 8.14 -9.67
CA ASN A 68 -14.38 8.50 -10.97
C ASN A 68 -15.77 7.89 -11.28
N GLY A 69 -16.35 7.13 -10.34
CA GLY A 69 -17.74 6.67 -10.41
C GLY A 69 -17.99 5.43 -11.29
N TYR A 70 -16.95 4.65 -11.64
CA TYR A 70 -17.05 3.38 -12.39
C TYR A 70 -16.48 2.17 -11.61
N TYR A 71 -16.68 2.20 -10.30
CA TYR A 71 -16.11 1.22 -9.37
C TYR A 71 -16.58 -0.22 -9.63
N ASP A 72 -17.90 -0.41 -9.83
CA ASP A 72 -18.48 -1.75 -9.98
C ASP A 72 -18.02 -2.43 -11.27
N GLU A 73 -17.84 -1.67 -12.34
CA GLU A 73 -17.29 -2.14 -13.62
C GLU A 73 -15.83 -2.54 -13.47
N MET A 74 -15.03 -1.75 -12.75
CA MET A 74 -13.62 -2.06 -12.48
C MET A 74 -13.47 -3.30 -11.60
N VAL A 75 -14.30 -3.46 -10.57
CA VAL A 75 -14.34 -4.66 -9.71
C VAL A 75 -14.60 -5.91 -10.55
N LEU A 76 -15.56 -5.85 -11.48
CA LEU A 76 -15.88 -6.97 -12.36
C LEU A 76 -14.71 -7.33 -13.29
N LEU A 77 -14.09 -6.34 -13.90
CA LEU A 77 -12.95 -6.54 -14.79
C LEU A 77 -11.76 -7.18 -14.06
N ILE A 78 -11.37 -6.63 -12.90
CA ILE A 78 -10.24 -7.15 -12.12
C ILE A 78 -10.52 -8.55 -11.58
N ARG A 79 -11.75 -8.80 -11.12
CA ARG A 79 -12.17 -10.16 -10.71
C ARG A 79 -11.96 -11.16 -11.82
N ASN A 80 -12.49 -10.89 -13.01
CA ASN A 80 -12.38 -11.78 -14.15
C ASN A 80 -10.92 -12.01 -14.56
N LEU A 81 -10.12 -10.94 -14.56
CA LEU A 81 -8.68 -11.01 -14.85
C LEU A 81 -7.95 -11.93 -13.85
N PHE A 82 -8.20 -11.73 -12.54
CA PHE A 82 -7.56 -12.53 -11.50
C PHE A 82 -8.07 -13.98 -11.48
N GLU A 83 -9.37 -14.20 -11.70
CA GLU A 83 -9.93 -15.54 -11.77
C GLU A 83 -9.31 -16.34 -12.92
N ASN A 84 -9.13 -15.75 -14.08
CA ASN A 84 -8.47 -16.40 -15.21
C ASN A 84 -7.00 -16.71 -14.93
N VAL A 85 -6.22 -15.74 -14.46
CA VAL A 85 -4.77 -15.92 -14.32
C VAL A 85 -4.35 -16.70 -13.09
N LEU A 86 -5.15 -16.67 -11.99
CA LEU A 86 -4.74 -17.24 -10.71
C LEU A 86 -5.43 -18.59 -10.37
N LYS A 87 -6.61 -18.87 -10.94
CA LYS A 87 -7.38 -20.07 -10.58
C LYS A 87 -7.20 -21.22 -11.56
N THR A 88 -7.29 -20.96 -12.85
CA THR A 88 -7.33 -22.00 -13.88
C THR A 88 -6.10 -22.00 -14.79
N ASN A 89 -5.09 -21.24 -14.46
CA ASN A 89 -3.87 -21.08 -15.26
C ASN A 89 -2.90 -22.23 -14.98
N HIS A 90 -2.83 -23.19 -15.91
CA HIS A 90 -1.89 -24.30 -15.81
C HIS A 90 -0.42 -23.86 -16.03
N SER A 91 -0.20 -22.72 -16.65
CA SER A 91 1.13 -22.15 -16.87
C SER A 91 1.70 -21.42 -15.65
N LEU A 92 0.88 -21.19 -14.62
CA LEU A 92 1.28 -20.49 -13.40
C LEU A 92 2.12 -21.37 -12.49
N LYS A 93 3.29 -20.87 -12.04
CA LYS A 93 4.11 -21.46 -10.97
C LYS A 93 3.65 -20.99 -9.60
N PHE A 94 3.62 -19.66 -9.40
CA PHE A 94 3.03 -18.98 -8.26
C PHE A 94 2.77 -17.50 -8.60
N ALA A 95 2.01 -16.84 -7.74
CA ALA A 95 1.74 -15.41 -7.88
C ALA A 95 1.93 -14.69 -6.53
N VAL A 96 2.36 -13.42 -6.60
CA VAL A 96 2.37 -12.49 -5.46
C VAL A 96 1.62 -11.23 -5.87
N LEU A 97 0.68 -10.81 -5.04
CA LEU A 97 -0.07 -9.58 -5.19
C LEU A 97 0.21 -8.69 -3.98
N THR A 98 0.54 -7.42 -4.22
CA THR A 98 0.67 -6.41 -3.17
C THR A 98 -0.36 -5.31 -3.32
N GLY A 99 -0.75 -4.69 -2.23
CA GLY A 99 -1.68 -3.57 -2.20
C GLY A 99 -1.70 -2.88 -0.83
N CYS A 100 -2.17 -1.65 -0.81
CA CYS A 100 -2.27 -0.85 0.41
C CYS A 100 -3.42 -1.31 1.32
N LEU A 101 -4.52 -1.74 0.72
CA LEU A 101 -5.72 -2.16 1.44
C LEU A 101 -6.04 -3.63 1.17
N ARG A 102 -6.41 -4.35 2.22
CA ARG A 102 -6.95 -5.70 2.09
C ARG A 102 -8.40 -5.62 1.61
N VAL A 103 -8.59 -5.57 0.30
CA VAL A 103 -9.91 -5.47 -0.34
C VAL A 103 -10.61 -6.85 -0.38
N ALA A 104 -10.61 -7.56 0.75
CA ALA A 104 -11.11 -8.94 0.82
C ALA A 104 -12.64 -9.04 0.70
N LYS A 105 -13.37 -8.02 1.14
CA LYS A 105 -14.83 -7.96 0.98
C LYS A 105 -15.27 -7.60 -0.44
N GLU A 106 -14.39 -6.99 -1.22
CA GLU A 106 -14.65 -6.82 -2.62
C GLU A 106 -14.62 -8.20 -3.25
N SER A 107 -15.68 -8.56 -3.90
CA SER A 107 -15.84 -9.83 -4.58
C SER A 107 -14.76 -10.14 -5.66
N ILE A 108 -13.66 -9.37 -5.69
CA ILE A 108 -12.48 -9.57 -6.57
C ILE A 108 -11.84 -10.94 -6.34
N PHE A 109 -11.74 -11.33 -5.07
CA PHE A 109 -11.18 -12.62 -4.68
C PHE A 109 -12.25 -13.70 -4.45
N THR A 110 -13.51 -13.40 -4.74
CA THR A 110 -14.59 -14.38 -4.67
C THR A 110 -14.32 -15.52 -5.65
N GLY A 111 -14.26 -16.74 -5.14
CA GLY A 111 -13.92 -17.90 -5.93
C GLY A 111 -12.43 -18.24 -6.00
N LEU A 112 -11.55 -17.39 -5.49
CA LEU A 112 -10.14 -17.68 -5.30
C LEU A 112 -9.92 -18.11 -3.84
N ASN A 113 -9.83 -19.38 -3.58
CA ASN A 113 -9.73 -20.00 -2.24
C ASN A 113 -8.34 -20.56 -1.92
N ASN A 114 -7.35 -20.27 -2.76
CA ASN A 114 -5.97 -20.76 -2.67
C ASN A 114 -4.96 -19.67 -2.29
N PHE A 115 -5.42 -18.50 -1.80
CA PHE A 115 -4.56 -17.44 -1.30
C PHE A 115 -4.23 -17.61 0.17
N LYS A 116 -2.98 -17.29 0.53
CA LYS A 116 -2.60 -16.87 1.87
C LYS A 116 -2.43 -15.35 1.84
N VAL A 117 -3.15 -14.65 2.72
CA VAL A 117 -3.09 -13.20 2.82
C VAL A 117 -2.28 -12.84 4.05
N TYR A 118 -1.38 -11.88 3.89
CA TYR A 118 -0.56 -11.32 4.95
C TYR A 118 -0.81 -9.81 5.04
N SER A 119 -0.83 -9.28 6.23
CA SER A 119 -1.01 -7.86 6.52
C SER A 119 0.05 -7.37 7.50
N ILE A 120 0.08 -6.08 7.75
CA ILE A 120 1.00 -5.46 8.71
C ILE A 120 0.86 -5.98 10.15
N THR A 121 -0.20 -6.73 10.46
CA THR A 121 -0.43 -7.32 11.78
C THR A 121 0.04 -8.78 11.87
N ASP A 122 0.42 -9.39 10.76
CA ASP A 122 0.92 -10.77 10.73
C ASP A 122 2.41 -10.80 11.05
N VAL A 123 2.86 -11.92 11.65
CA VAL A 123 4.27 -12.14 12.01
C VAL A 123 5.08 -12.66 10.82
N ASP A 124 4.41 -13.35 9.90
CA ASP A 124 5.06 -13.81 8.68
C ASP A 124 5.47 -12.59 7.83
N PHE A 125 6.75 -12.47 7.48
CA PHE A 125 7.34 -11.40 6.67
C PHE A 125 7.37 -10.00 7.32
N ASP A 126 7.24 -9.90 8.63
CA ASP A 126 7.22 -8.62 9.36
C ASP A 126 8.54 -7.82 9.27
N GLU A 127 9.65 -8.46 8.89
CA GLU A 127 10.93 -7.80 8.62
C GLU A 127 11.16 -7.40 7.15
N ASN A 128 10.26 -7.82 6.21
CA ASN A 128 10.57 -7.75 4.78
C ASN A 128 10.05 -6.48 4.06
N PHE A 129 9.19 -5.71 4.69
CA PHE A 129 8.53 -4.55 4.08
C PHE A 129 8.89 -3.20 4.73
N GLY A 130 9.99 -3.17 5.46
CA GLY A 130 10.61 -1.99 6.07
C GLY A 130 12.09 -2.25 6.28
N PHE A 131 12.85 -1.26 6.72
CA PHE A 131 14.19 -1.50 7.22
C PHE A 131 14.15 -1.80 8.71
N THR A 132 14.84 -2.85 9.12
CA THR A 132 15.10 -3.14 10.51
C THR A 132 16.14 -2.17 11.09
N ASP A 133 16.21 -2.09 12.41
CA ASP A 133 17.17 -1.22 13.10
C ASP A 133 18.64 -1.54 12.73
N ASP A 134 18.96 -2.83 12.57
CA ASP A 134 20.30 -3.27 12.18
C ASP A 134 20.62 -2.92 10.73
N GLU A 135 19.68 -3.07 9.80
CA GLU A 135 19.86 -2.65 8.39
C GLU A 135 20.06 -1.14 8.27
N VAL A 136 19.34 -0.33 9.07
CA VAL A 136 19.56 1.12 9.11
C VAL A 136 20.95 1.46 9.61
N LYS A 137 21.45 0.79 10.65
CA LYS A 137 22.82 0.99 11.15
C LYS A 137 23.88 0.61 10.11
N GLU A 138 23.69 -0.53 9.42
CA GLU A 138 24.58 -0.96 8.33
C GLU A 138 24.58 0.05 7.17
N LEU A 139 23.41 0.55 6.79
CA LEU A 139 23.28 1.57 5.75
C LEU A 139 23.98 2.87 6.13
N LEU A 140 23.80 3.35 7.36
CA LEU A 140 24.47 4.54 7.88
C LEU A 140 25.98 4.37 7.92
N HIS A 141 26.45 3.21 8.36
CA HIS A 141 27.88 2.88 8.37
C HIS A 141 28.48 2.88 6.95
N TYR A 142 27.76 2.29 5.99
CA TYR A 142 28.17 2.27 4.56
C TYR A 142 28.37 3.68 3.99
N TYR A 143 27.50 4.63 4.37
CA TYR A 143 27.59 6.03 3.93
C TYR A 143 28.45 6.93 4.83
N GLY A 144 29.03 6.41 5.91
CA GLY A 144 29.81 7.20 6.90
C GLY A 144 28.95 8.17 7.69
N GLN A 145 27.71 7.85 7.92
CA GLN A 145 26.69 8.68 8.57
C GLN A 145 26.25 8.15 9.94
N ASP A 146 27.06 7.37 10.62
CA ASP A 146 26.76 6.70 11.91
C ASP A 146 26.25 7.67 12.98
N THR A 147 26.74 8.91 12.97
CA THR A 147 26.34 9.96 13.92
C THR A 147 24.89 10.44 13.76
N HIS A 148 24.22 10.08 12.65
CA HIS A 148 22.85 10.47 12.37
C HIS A 148 21.81 9.46 12.85
N TYR A 149 22.24 8.33 13.44
CA TYR A 149 21.35 7.24 13.84
C TYR A 149 20.18 7.71 14.73
N GLU A 150 20.45 8.48 15.79
CA GLU A 150 19.39 8.96 16.69
C GLU A 150 18.39 9.89 15.98
N THR A 151 18.87 10.69 15.04
CA THR A 151 18.02 11.56 14.22
C THR A 151 17.10 10.77 13.32
N ILE A 152 17.62 9.77 12.61
CA ILE A 152 16.84 8.89 11.74
C ILE A 152 15.83 8.10 12.57
N LYS A 153 16.23 7.61 13.73
CA LYS A 153 15.35 6.88 14.64
C LYS A 153 14.17 7.74 15.10
N GLU A 154 14.42 8.97 15.55
CA GLU A 154 13.36 9.88 15.97
C GLU A 154 12.36 10.22 14.83
N TRP A 155 12.89 10.37 13.60
CA TRP A 155 12.12 10.90 12.50
C TRP A 155 11.38 9.84 11.69
N TYR A 156 11.94 8.63 11.50
CA TYR A 156 11.49 7.67 10.49
C TYR A 156 11.28 6.25 11.02
N ASP A 157 11.60 5.98 12.29
CA ASP A 157 11.30 4.71 12.97
C ASP A 157 9.84 4.66 13.46
N GLY A 158 9.44 3.51 14.00
CA GLY A 158 8.27 3.35 14.84
C GLY A 158 7.06 2.71 14.17
N TYR A 159 7.18 2.20 12.96
CA TYR A 159 6.17 1.33 12.39
C TYR A 159 6.27 -0.07 12.98
N ARG A 160 5.17 -0.58 13.53
CA ARG A 160 5.11 -1.94 14.07
C ARG A 160 4.45 -2.87 13.07
N PHE A 161 5.23 -3.81 12.51
CA PHE A 161 4.74 -4.91 11.69
C PHE A 161 4.90 -6.20 12.48
N GLY A 162 3.80 -6.96 12.67
CA GLY A 162 3.84 -8.15 13.49
C GLY A 162 4.50 -7.94 14.84
N ASN A 163 5.71 -8.48 15.02
CA ASN A 163 6.52 -8.34 16.22
C ASN A 163 7.74 -7.44 16.06
N VAL A 164 7.95 -6.83 14.89
CA VAL A 164 9.17 -6.07 14.56
C VAL A 164 8.83 -4.59 14.37
N ASP A 165 9.70 -3.73 14.89
CA ASP A 165 9.67 -2.29 14.59
C ASP A 165 10.54 -2.04 13.36
N VAL A 166 9.99 -1.30 12.39
CA VAL A 166 10.64 -1.03 11.12
C VAL A 166 10.59 0.46 10.77
N TYR A 167 11.58 0.88 10.00
CA TYR A 167 11.68 2.22 9.41
C TYR A 167 11.05 2.23 8.02
N CYS A 168 10.53 3.37 7.58
CA CYS A 168 10.16 3.58 6.20
C CYS A 168 11.40 3.66 5.31
N PRO A 169 11.63 2.72 4.38
CA PRO A 169 12.84 2.70 3.56
C PRO A 169 13.02 3.94 2.71
N TRP A 170 11.92 4.47 2.16
CA TRP A 170 11.93 5.70 1.35
C TRP A 170 12.53 6.88 2.10
N ASP A 171 12.13 7.07 3.35
CA ASP A 171 12.55 8.21 4.17
C ASP A 171 14.02 8.10 4.54
N VAL A 172 14.45 6.91 4.97
CA VAL A 172 15.86 6.63 5.32
C VAL A 172 16.78 6.84 4.11
N ILE A 173 16.42 6.30 2.93
CA ILE A 173 17.23 6.43 1.72
C ILE A 173 17.33 7.89 1.27
N ASN A 174 16.23 8.64 1.29
CA ASN A 174 16.22 10.04 0.89
C ASN A 174 17.02 10.91 1.88
N TYR A 175 16.89 10.64 3.19
CA TYR A 175 17.70 11.29 4.20
C TYR A 175 19.20 11.08 3.95
N CYS A 176 19.63 9.81 3.77
CA CYS A 176 21.02 9.50 3.47
C CYS A 176 21.52 10.17 2.19
N SER A 177 20.70 10.20 1.15
CA SER A 177 21.02 10.83 -0.14
C SER A 177 21.19 12.34 0.00
N ASP A 178 20.29 13.01 0.73
CA ASP A 178 20.40 14.45 0.98
C ASP A 178 21.68 14.78 1.77
N HIS A 179 22.09 13.95 2.73
CA HIS A 179 23.31 14.14 3.53
C HIS A 179 24.60 13.89 2.75
N ILE A 180 24.57 13.05 1.70
CA ILE A 180 25.72 12.95 0.77
C ILE A 180 25.93 14.27 0.05
N ALA A 181 24.85 14.92 -0.35
CA ALA A 181 24.92 16.21 -1.07
C ALA A 181 25.20 17.41 -0.14
N ASN A 182 24.68 17.39 1.09
CA ASN A 182 24.83 18.45 2.09
C ASN A 182 24.80 17.87 3.51
N GLN A 183 25.97 17.74 4.15
CA GLN A 183 26.13 17.18 5.49
C GLN A 183 25.39 17.93 6.62
N GLU A 184 24.97 19.16 6.39
CA GLU A 184 24.23 19.98 7.36
C GLU A 184 22.72 20.02 7.10
N CYS A 185 22.22 19.16 6.20
CA CYS A 185 20.81 19.18 5.86
C CYS A 185 19.94 18.69 7.03
N ALA A 186 18.84 19.40 7.29
CA ALA A 186 17.89 18.99 8.32
C ALA A 186 16.97 17.87 7.79
N PRO A 187 16.46 16.98 8.68
CA PRO A 187 15.43 16.01 8.30
C PRO A 187 14.20 16.68 7.70
N LYS A 188 13.57 16.01 6.75
CA LYS A 188 12.40 16.51 6.01
C LYS A 188 11.26 15.50 6.08
N ASN A 189 10.07 15.95 5.72
CA ASN A 189 8.93 15.08 5.50
C ASN A 189 9.00 14.52 4.05
N TYR A 190 9.62 13.36 3.86
CA TYR A 190 9.79 12.74 2.53
C TYR A 190 8.53 11.99 2.08
N TRP A 191 7.81 11.41 3.01
CA TRP A 191 6.62 10.61 2.74
C TRP A 191 5.42 11.43 2.23
N VAL A 192 5.29 12.70 2.62
CA VAL A 192 4.20 13.62 2.21
C VAL A 192 4.03 13.70 0.69
N ASN A 193 5.12 13.57 -0.05
CA ASN A 193 5.09 13.73 -1.51
C ASN A 193 4.77 12.43 -2.26
N THR A 194 4.67 11.30 -1.57
CA THR A 194 4.48 9.97 -2.15
C THR A 194 3.05 9.44 -2.02
N SER A 195 2.31 9.89 -1.01
CA SER A 195 0.93 9.46 -0.75
C SER A 195 -0.07 10.60 -0.95
N GLY A 196 -1.25 10.27 -1.49
CA GLY A 196 -2.37 11.21 -1.51
C GLY A 196 -2.82 11.52 -0.08
N ASN A 197 -2.67 12.78 0.34
CA ASN A 197 -3.07 13.24 1.68
C ASN A 197 -4.60 13.27 1.91
N ASP A 198 -5.38 12.70 0.99
CA ASP A 198 -6.84 12.72 1.05
C ASP A 198 -7.41 12.04 2.28
N VAL A 199 -6.80 10.95 2.73
CA VAL A 199 -7.25 10.21 3.93
C VAL A 199 -7.21 11.11 5.15
N ILE A 200 -6.06 11.77 5.41
CA ILE A 200 -5.91 12.66 6.57
C ILE A 200 -6.78 13.91 6.45
N HIS A 201 -6.95 14.46 5.24
CA HIS A 201 -7.88 15.57 5.02
C HIS A 201 -9.33 15.20 5.33
N ARG A 202 -9.79 14.05 4.85
CA ARG A 202 -11.15 13.55 5.13
C ARG A 202 -11.35 13.26 6.60
N PHE A 203 -10.36 12.63 7.24
CA PHE A 203 -10.40 12.35 8.68
C PHE A 203 -10.52 13.65 9.49
N ILE A 204 -9.65 14.62 9.24
CA ILE A 204 -9.66 15.87 9.99
C ILE A 204 -10.94 16.68 9.71
N ASN A 205 -11.47 16.68 8.50
CA ASN A 205 -12.74 17.32 8.17
C ASN A 205 -13.93 16.66 8.89
N SER A 206 -13.94 15.34 9.04
CA SER A 206 -15.00 14.61 9.75
C SER A 206 -15.04 14.92 11.26
N ILE A 207 -13.94 15.36 11.85
CA ILE A 207 -13.84 15.75 13.26
C ILE A 207 -14.63 17.05 13.57
N TYR A 208 -14.90 17.87 12.56
CA TYR A 208 -15.69 19.10 12.74
C TYR A 208 -17.19 18.88 12.84
N GLU A 209 -17.69 17.69 12.52
CA GLU A 209 -19.03 17.28 12.94
C GLU A 209 -19.03 16.93 14.44
N PRO A 210 -20.15 16.98 15.20
CA PRO A 210 -20.18 17.23 16.66
C PRO A 210 -19.59 16.13 17.56
N GLN A 211 -18.59 15.39 17.15
CA GLN A 211 -17.93 14.34 17.93
C GLN A 211 -16.72 14.90 18.71
N LYS A 212 -16.98 15.52 19.86
CA LYS A 212 -15.92 16.00 20.77
C LYS A 212 -14.87 14.95 21.13
N LEU A 213 -15.24 13.66 21.15
CA LEU A 213 -14.35 12.57 21.57
C LEU A 213 -13.17 12.41 20.61
N THR A 214 -13.45 12.35 19.32
CA THR A 214 -12.40 12.16 18.28
C THR A 214 -11.38 13.30 18.25
N LYS A 215 -11.81 14.54 18.54
CA LYS A 215 -10.89 15.68 18.64
C LYS A 215 -9.92 15.53 19.82
N LEU A 216 -10.41 15.15 20.99
CA LEU A 216 -9.58 14.90 22.17
C LEU A 216 -8.62 13.73 21.97
N GLU A 217 -9.07 12.68 21.30
CA GLU A 217 -8.23 11.53 20.94
C GLU A 217 -7.10 11.93 19.98
N LEU A 218 -7.40 12.75 18.98
CA LEU A 218 -6.37 13.26 18.06
C LEU A 218 -5.36 14.18 18.77
N GLU A 219 -5.83 15.08 19.63
CA GLU A 219 -4.97 15.92 20.45
C GLU A 219 -4.07 15.07 21.37
N HIS A 220 -4.62 13.99 21.94
CA HIS A 220 -3.86 13.05 22.76
C HIS A 220 -2.77 12.34 21.97
N LEU A 221 -3.07 11.86 20.75
CA LEU A 221 -2.09 11.23 19.83
C LEU A 221 -0.97 12.19 19.45
N VAL A 222 -1.29 13.43 19.06
CA VAL A 222 -0.29 14.45 18.67
C VAL A 222 0.66 14.77 19.82
N ASN A 223 0.15 14.71 21.07
CA ASN A 223 0.95 14.89 22.28
C ASN A 223 1.72 13.62 22.71
N GLY A 224 1.75 12.56 21.88
CA GLY A 224 2.52 11.34 22.10
C GLY A 224 1.78 10.27 22.93
N GLY A 225 0.48 10.46 23.15
CA GLY A 225 -0.40 9.45 23.76
C GLY A 225 -0.82 8.36 22.79
N SER A 226 -1.66 7.44 23.27
CA SER A 226 -2.24 6.35 22.47
C SER A 226 -3.76 6.33 22.58
N VAL A 227 -4.43 5.74 21.60
CA VAL A 227 -5.87 5.52 21.61
C VAL A 227 -6.19 4.07 21.26
N GLN A 228 -7.16 3.50 21.99
CA GLN A 228 -7.60 2.14 21.71
C GLN A 228 -8.75 2.16 20.71
N LYS A 229 -8.58 1.47 19.59
CA LYS A 229 -9.58 1.35 18.52
C LYS A 229 -9.73 -0.10 18.07
N GLU A 230 -10.93 -0.44 17.68
CA GLU A 230 -11.19 -1.65 16.93
C GLU A 230 -10.89 -1.39 15.46
N ILE A 231 -10.04 -2.21 14.85
CA ILE A 231 -9.56 -2.05 13.48
C ILE A 231 -10.19 -3.11 12.58
N SER A 232 -10.89 -2.64 11.57
CA SER A 232 -11.36 -3.47 10.48
C SER A 232 -10.31 -3.47 9.36
N GLN A 233 -9.68 -4.61 9.13
CA GLN A 233 -8.71 -4.78 8.04
C GLN A 233 -9.40 -5.12 6.71
N GLU A 234 -10.66 -5.53 6.75
CA GLU A 234 -11.44 -5.94 5.59
C GLU A 234 -12.50 -4.89 5.29
N MET A 235 -12.18 -3.92 4.46
CA MET A 235 -13.09 -2.85 4.04
C MET A 235 -13.10 -2.71 2.53
N THR A 236 -14.24 -2.34 1.97
CA THR A 236 -14.35 -1.92 0.58
C THR A 236 -13.95 -0.46 0.42
N TYR A 237 -13.58 -0.02 -0.79
CA TYR A 237 -13.32 1.41 -1.04
C TYR A 237 -14.55 2.29 -0.77
N LYS A 238 -15.77 1.76 -0.91
CA LYS A 238 -17.01 2.46 -0.58
C LYS A 238 -17.18 2.65 0.94
N GLU A 239 -16.62 1.75 1.74
CA GLU A 239 -16.75 1.76 3.20
C GLU A 239 -15.68 2.62 3.91
N LEU A 240 -14.51 2.85 3.30
CA LEU A 240 -13.36 3.51 3.93
C LEU A 240 -13.72 4.81 4.65
N TYR A 241 -14.64 5.58 4.10
CA TYR A 241 -15.04 6.90 4.61
C TYR A 241 -16.46 6.96 5.12
N SER A 242 -17.12 5.82 5.30
CA SER A 242 -18.54 5.75 5.66
C SER A 242 -18.81 6.00 7.15
N SER A 243 -17.80 5.81 8.01
CA SER A 243 -17.88 6.04 9.45
C SER A 243 -16.55 6.51 10.03
N ILE A 244 -16.59 7.06 11.25
CA ILE A 244 -15.36 7.47 11.96
C ILE A 244 -14.49 6.25 12.33
N ASP A 245 -15.07 5.10 12.62
CA ASP A 245 -14.34 3.89 12.97
C ASP A 245 -13.60 3.33 11.74
N ASN A 246 -14.22 3.42 10.56
CA ASN A 246 -13.56 3.08 9.30
C ASN A 246 -12.42 4.04 8.97
N LEU A 247 -12.55 5.33 9.30
CA LEU A 247 -11.46 6.29 9.15
C LEU A 247 -10.28 5.99 10.06
N TRP A 248 -10.50 5.55 11.31
CA TRP A 248 -9.43 5.07 12.19
C TRP A 248 -8.72 3.85 11.60
N SER A 249 -9.48 2.89 11.09
CA SER A 249 -8.94 1.72 10.41
C SER A 249 -8.13 2.11 9.16
N THR A 250 -8.63 3.06 8.37
CA THR A 250 -7.94 3.58 7.18
C THR A 250 -6.62 4.26 7.56
N LEU A 251 -6.58 5.10 8.61
CA LEU A 251 -5.34 5.73 9.08
C LEU A 251 -4.30 4.70 9.52
N PHE A 252 -4.72 3.62 10.14
CA PHE A 252 -3.84 2.52 10.53
C PHE A 252 -3.30 1.77 9.30
N MET A 253 -4.18 1.38 8.38
CA MET A 253 -3.80 0.63 7.17
C MET A 253 -2.93 1.44 6.20
N THR A 254 -3.05 2.76 6.19
CA THR A 254 -2.30 3.66 5.31
C THR A 254 -1.05 4.27 5.96
N GLY A 255 -0.68 3.85 7.18
CA GLY A 255 0.57 4.24 7.84
C GLY A 255 0.56 5.61 8.54
N TYR A 256 -0.59 6.29 8.67
CA TYR A 256 -0.68 7.47 9.56
C TYR A 256 -0.66 7.10 11.03
N LEU A 257 -1.10 5.90 11.36
CA LEU A 257 -1.04 5.32 12.69
C LEU A 257 -0.36 3.97 12.65
N THR A 258 0.20 3.56 13.75
CA THR A 258 0.74 2.21 13.99
C THR A 258 0.23 1.67 15.32
N SER A 259 0.48 0.39 15.60
CA SER A 259 0.10 -0.21 16.88
C SER A 259 1.31 -0.34 17.81
N ARG A 260 1.14 -0.06 19.10
CA ARG A 260 2.10 -0.47 20.14
C ARG A 260 1.90 -1.92 20.56
N SER A 261 0.65 -2.35 20.63
CA SER A 261 0.26 -3.69 21.04
C SER A 261 -1.11 -4.03 20.50
N ASN A 262 -1.34 -5.33 20.28
CA ASN A 262 -2.68 -5.88 20.14
C ASN A 262 -3.20 -6.20 21.54
N THR A 263 -4.34 -5.62 21.92
CA THR A 263 -4.88 -5.78 23.27
C THR A 263 -5.85 -6.94 23.38
N ASP A 264 -6.68 -7.18 22.36
CA ASP A 264 -7.61 -8.31 22.29
C ASP A 264 -8.26 -8.37 20.89
N GLY A 265 -8.10 -9.47 20.19
CA GLY A 265 -8.69 -9.68 18.86
C GLY A 265 -8.31 -8.57 17.88
N ASN A 266 -9.30 -7.77 17.44
CA ASN A 266 -9.10 -6.67 16.49
C ASN A 266 -8.89 -5.30 17.16
N ARG A 267 -8.69 -5.26 18.49
CA ARG A 267 -8.49 -4.01 19.24
C ARG A 267 -7.01 -3.71 19.39
N TYR A 268 -6.60 -2.55 18.92
CA TYR A 268 -5.21 -2.09 18.88
C TYR A 268 -5.03 -0.81 19.69
N ASP A 269 -3.86 -0.70 20.34
CA ASP A 269 -3.40 0.53 20.98
C ASP A 269 -2.62 1.35 19.95
N LEU A 270 -3.29 2.31 19.34
CA LEU A 270 -2.78 3.08 18.21
C LEU A 270 -1.98 4.29 18.65
N VAL A 271 -0.90 4.57 17.94
CA VAL A 271 -0.02 5.73 18.13
C VAL A 271 0.38 6.33 16.78
N ILE A 272 0.84 7.57 16.79
CA ILE A 272 1.57 8.16 15.66
C ILE A 272 2.97 7.54 15.65
N PRO A 273 3.43 6.96 14.51
CA PRO A 273 4.66 6.18 14.48
C PRO A 273 5.90 7.02 14.82
N ASN A 274 6.04 8.20 14.22
CA ASN A 274 7.28 8.95 14.27
C ASN A 274 7.06 10.48 14.17
N ARG A 275 8.16 11.21 14.15
CA ARG A 275 8.13 12.67 14.09
C ARG A 275 7.65 13.22 12.75
N GLU A 276 7.99 12.58 11.65
CA GLU A 276 7.52 12.99 10.32
C GLU A 276 6.00 12.98 10.25
N ILE A 277 5.37 11.84 10.58
CA ILE A 277 3.91 11.70 10.54
C ILE A 277 3.23 12.65 11.53
N ARG A 278 3.83 12.87 12.70
CA ARG A 278 3.32 13.87 13.66
C ARG A 278 3.33 15.27 13.09
N ASN A 279 4.38 15.68 12.38
CA ASN A 279 4.47 16.96 11.72
C ASN A 279 3.39 17.09 10.65
N ILE A 280 3.18 16.07 9.82
CA ILE A 280 2.16 16.04 8.77
C ILE A 280 0.77 16.26 9.38
N ILE A 281 0.39 15.49 10.39
CA ILE A 281 -0.92 15.60 11.05
C ILE A 281 -1.08 17.02 11.65
N THR A 282 -0.05 17.52 12.33
CA THR A 282 -0.07 18.83 12.98
C THR A 282 -0.23 19.96 11.95
N GLU A 283 0.48 19.91 10.82
CA GLU A 283 0.36 20.89 9.74
C GLU A 283 -1.04 20.92 9.14
N HIS A 284 -1.65 19.76 8.94
CA HIS A 284 -3.03 19.68 8.45
C HIS A 284 -4.03 20.29 9.43
N ILE A 285 -3.89 19.99 10.72
CA ILE A 285 -4.71 20.60 11.77
C ILE A 285 -4.56 22.12 11.76
N LEU A 286 -3.32 22.64 11.70
CA LEU A 286 -3.05 24.09 11.70
C LEU A 286 -3.60 24.80 10.45
N LYS A 287 -3.57 24.17 9.28
CA LYS A 287 -4.17 24.72 8.04
C LYS A 287 -5.67 24.93 8.20
N LEU A 288 -6.37 23.99 8.82
CA LEU A 288 -7.81 24.11 9.06
C LEU A 288 -8.16 25.22 10.03
N PHE A 289 -7.38 25.41 11.10
CA PHE A 289 -7.58 26.53 12.03
C PHE A 289 -7.35 27.89 11.36
N LYS A 290 -6.47 27.99 10.36
CA LYS A 290 -6.25 29.22 9.61
C LYS A 290 -7.42 29.53 8.66
N ILE A 291 -7.98 28.52 8.02
CA ILE A 291 -9.13 28.67 7.11
C ILE A 291 -10.40 29.06 7.90
N GLY A 292 -10.64 28.47 9.07
CA GLY A 292 -11.79 28.80 9.92
C GLY A 292 -11.74 30.19 10.60
N ARG A 293 -10.59 30.91 10.54
CA ARG A 293 -10.47 32.30 11.01
C ARG A 293 -10.60 33.33 9.87
N ALA A 294 -10.60 32.90 8.62
CA ALA A 294 -10.71 33.75 7.45
C ALA A 294 -12.13 33.77 6.84
N SER A 295 -13.03 33.00 7.40
CA SER A 295 -14.47 32.99 7.12
C SER A 295 -15.26 33.53 8.34
#